data_47e2221c08690fd7b49f23dfec8381f8
#
_entry.id   47e2221c08690fd7b49f23dfec8381f8
#
_cell.length_a   1.000
_cell.length_b   1.000
_cell.length_c   1.000
_cell.angle_alpha   90.00
_cell.angle_beta   90.00
_cell.angle_gamma   90.00
#
_symmetry.space_group_name_H-M   'P 1'
#
loop_
_entity.id
_entity.type
_entity.pdbx_description
1 polymer ?
#
loop_
_entity_poly.entity_id
_entity_poly.type
_entity_poly.pdbx_seq_one_letter_code
_entity_poly.pdbx_strand_id
1 'polypeptide(L)'
;MSEAFPIVIHHNPGCGTSRNVLAIIEAAGYAPTVIEYLATGWTRPQLLGLFAAAGLTPRTALRTTKSPAADLGLLDPSVGDEAILAAMVQHPVLVNRPIVCTPKGVRLCRPSEQVLDLLERLPPGPLHKEDGELLIDAAGRRVGR
;
A
#
# COMPACT_ATOMS: atom_id res chain seq x y z
N MET A 1 14.65 -0.93 24.73
CA MET A 1 13.95 -1.09 24.26
C MET A 1 13.60 -0.55 23.24
N SER A 2 13.47 -0.92 22.58
CA SER A 2 13.19 -0.23 21.54
C SER A 2 11.90 0.25 21.60
N GLU A 3 11.68 1.36 21.31
CA GLU A 3 10.47 1.75 21.21
C GLU A 3 9.86 1.28 20.08
N ALA A 4 8.65 1.05 20.15
CA ALA A 4 7.96 0.45 19.08
C ALA A 4 7.59 1.45 18.04
N PHE A 5 7.93 1.13 16.81
CA PHE A 5 7.39 1.80 15.64
C PHE A 5 6.82 0.70 14.74
N PRO A 6 5.64 0.15 15.10
CA PRO A 6 5.10 -0.98 14.35
C PRO A 6 4.67 -0.59 12.96
N ILE A 7 5.00 -1.42 11.99
CA ILE A 7 4.62 -1.21 10.60
C ILE A 7 3.90 -2.44 10.11
N VAL A 8 2.74 -2.24 9.48
CA VAL A 8 2.01 -3.31 8.81
C VAL A 8 1.89 -2.94 7.35
N ILE A 9 2.28 -3.84 6.46
CA ILE A 9 2.10 -3.66 5.04
C ILE A 9 1.14 -4.73 4.53
N HIS A 10 0.06 -4.28 3.89
CA HIS A 10 -0.86 -5.17 3.18
C HIS A 10 -0.30 -5.34 1.78
N HIS A 11 0.32 -6.46 1.55
CA HIS A 11 1.30 -6.69 0.50
C HIS A 11 0.80 -7.64 -0.58
N ASN A 12 1.16 -7.32 -1.83
CA ASN A 12 0.97 -8.21 -2.96
C ASN A 12 2.35 -8.51 -3.55
N PRO A 13 2.90 -9.72 -3.34
CA PRO A 13 4.25 -10.04 -3.83
C PRO A 13 4.34 -10.05 -5.35
N GLY A 14 3.22 -10.14 -6.05
CA GLY A 14 3.20 -10.05 -7.51
C GLY A 14 3.20 -8.64 -8.06
N CYS A 15 3.21 -7.61 -7.20
CA CYS A 15 3.12 -6.22 -7.62
C CYS A 15 4.46 -5.52 -7.39
N GLY A 16 5.04 -4.93 -8.46
CA GLY A 16 6.32 -4.24 -8.36
C GLY A 16 6.31 -3.08 -7.38
N THR A 17 5.23 -2.27 -7.38
CA THR A 17 5.11 -1.16 -6.43
C THR A 17 5.10 -1.68 -4.99
N SER A 18 4.37 -2.77 -4.74
CA SER A 18 4.31 -3.36 -3.39
C SER A 18 5.66 -3.90 -2.96
N ARG A 19 6.40 -4.56 -3.87
CA ARG A 19 7.75 -5.05 -3.57
C ARG A 19 8.70 -3.88 -3.28
N ASN A 20 8.62 -2.79 -4.06
CA ASN A 20 9.45 -1.61 -3.82
C ASN A 20 9.17 -1.00 -2.45
N VAL A 21 7.89 -0.91 -2.06
CA VAL A 21 7.53 -0.36 -0.75
C VAL A 21 8.11 -1.21 0.38
N LEU A 22 7.98 -2.53 0.27
CA LEU A 22 8.53 -3.44 1.28
C LEU A 22 10.05 -3.28 1.37
N ALA A 23 10.73 -3.20 0.22
CA ALA A 23 12.19 -3.04 0.19
C ALA A 23 12.62 -1.71 0.85
N ILE A 24 11.87 -0.63 0.63
CA ILE A 24 12.17 0.66 1.25
C ILE A 24 12.05 0.56 2.77
N ILE A 25 10.99 -0.07 3.27
CA ILE A 25 10.78 -0.24 4.71
C ILE A 25 11.95 -1.02 5.32
N GLU A 26 12.32 -2.12 4.69
CA GLU A 26 13.41 -2.97 5.20
C GLU A 26 14.75 -2.26 5.11
N ALA A 27 15.00 -1.52 4.02
CA ALA A 27 16.25 -0.76 3.87
C ALA A 27 16.39 0.31 4.96
N ALA A 28 15.26 0.85 5.45
CA ALA A 28 15.28 1.84 6.52
C ALA A 28 15.52 1.20 7.89
N GLY A 29 15.64 -0.14 7.95
CA GLY A 29 15.97 -0.84 9.17
C GLY A 29 14.78 -1.33 9.97
N TYR A 30 13.59 -1.31 9.38
CA TYR A 30 12.39 -1.82 10.06
C TYR A 30 12.10 -3.27 9.67
N ALA A 31 11.42 -3.97 10.57
CA ALA A 31 10.94 -5.33 10.32
C ALA A 31 9.40 -5.30 10.34
N PRO A 32 8.76 -5.07 9.18
CA PRO A 32 7.30 -4.91 9.16
C PRO A 32 6.58 -6.24 9.31
N THR A 33 5.33 -6.16 9.77
CA THR A 33 4.40 -7.28 9.67
C THR A 33 3.87 -7.27 8.24
N VAL A 34 4.08 -8.34 7.51
CA VAL A 34 3.64 -8.47 6.12
C VAL A 34 2.37 -9.30 6.08
N ILE A 35 1.28 -8.70 5.57
CA ILE A 35 0.01 -9.41 5.41
C ILE A 35 -0.22 -9.57 3.91
N GLU A 36 -0.18 -10.82 3.43
CA GLU A 36 -0.48 -11.10 2.03
C GLU A 36 -1.99 -11.26 1.87
N TYR A 37 -2.66 -10.15 1.62
CA TYR A 37 -4.12 -10.07 1.65
C TYR A 37 -4.80 -10.94 0.58
N LEU A 38 -4.07 -11.29 -0.49
CA LEU A 38 -4.64 -12.21 -1.47
C LEU A 38 -4.88 -13.60 -0.89
N ALA A 39 -4.07 -13.98 0.11
CA ALA A 39 -4.22 -15.25 0.80
C ALA A 39 -5.16 -15.15 2.00
N THR A 40 -5.04 -14.08 2.78
CA THR A 40 -5.83 -13.94 4.01
C THR A 40 -7.23 -13.38 3.77
N GLY A 41 -7.41 -12.64 2.66
CA GLY A 41 -8.66 -11.96 2.37
C GLY A 41 -8.85 -10.70 3.20
N TRP A 42 -9.99 -10.08 3.01
CA TRP A 42 -10.39 -8.86 3.72
C TRP A 42 -11.70 -9.10 4.45
N THR A 43 -11.88 -8.41 5.57
CA THR A 43 -13.19 -8.30 6.20
C THR A 43 -13.72 -6.89 5.97
N ARG A 44 -15.04 -6.72 6.04
CA ARG A 44 -15.66 -5.41 5.89
C ARG A 44 -15.16 -4.41 6.93
N PRO A 45 -15.13 -4.73 8.25
CA PRO A 45 -14.61 -3.77 9.24
C PRO A 45 -13.16 -3.38 8.98
N GLN A 46 -12.33 -4.33 8.54
CA GLN A 46 -10.94 -4.06 8.24
C GLN A 46 -10.81 -3.02 7.12
N LEU A 47 -11.54 -3.20 6.02
CA LEU A 47 -11.50 -2.26 4.91
C LEU A 47 -12.03 -0.90 5.29
N LEU A 48 -13.14 -0.85 6.04
CA LEU A 48 -13.71 0.42 6.48
C LEU A 48 -12.71 1.20 7.33
N GLY A 49 -12.03 0.52 8.25
CA GLY A 49 -11.03 1.16 9.10
C GLY A 49 -9.83 1.67 8.32
N LEU A 50 -9.30 0.85 7.41
CA LEU A 50 -8.15 1.24 6.59
C LEU A 50 -8.49 2.42 5.68
N PHE A 51 -9.65 2.37 5.03
CA PHE A 51 -10.05 3.43 4.11
C PHE A 51 -10.27 4.75 4.86
N ALA A 52 -10.94 4.69 6.00
CA ALA A 52 -11.17 5.90 6.81
C ALA A 52 -9.83 6.51 7.24
N ALA A 53 -8.90 5.69 7.71
CA ALA A 53 -7.60 6.18 8.17
C ALA A 53 -6.75 6.74 7.03
N ALA A 54 -6.88 6.18 5.84
CA ALA A 54 -6.09 6.59 4.68
C ALA A 54 -6.74 7.69 3.85
N GLY A 55 -7.96 8.12 4.20
CA GLY A 55 -8.69 9.10 3.42
C GLY A 55 -9.18 8.57 2.09
N LEU A 56 -9.49 7.27 2.03
CA LEU A 56 -9.94 6.59 0.82
C LEU A 56 -11.41 6.24 0.91
N THR A 57 -12.04 6.11 -0.26
CA THR A 57 -13.35 5.48 -0.39
C THR A 57 -13.17 4.15 -1.11
N PRO A 58 -14.15 3.26 -1.10
CA PRO A 58 -14.06 2.05 -1.91
C PRO A 58 -13.76 2.36 -3.39
N ARG A 59 -14.38 3.41 -3.94
CA ARG A 59 -14.12 3.82 -5.32
C ARG A 59 -12.67 4.23 -5.54
N THR A 60 -12.10 5.05 -4.66
CA THR A 60 -10.73 5.52 -4.84
C THR A 60 -9.68 4.46 -4.50
N ALA A 61 -10.06 3.44 -3.73
CA ALA A 61 -9.18 2.32 -3.39
C ALA A 61 -9.30 1.16 -4.38
N LEU A 62 -10.16 1.26 -5.38
CA LEU A 62 -10.42 0.17 -6.32
C LEU A 62 -9.27 0.02 -7.31
N ARG A 63 -8.78 -1.22 -7.45
CA ARG A 63 -7.81 -1.56 -8.48
C ARG A 63 -8.55 -1.76 -9.79
N THR A 64 -8.42 -0.82 -10.71
CA THR A 64 -9.21 -0.80 -11.94
C THR A 64 -8.61 -1.61 -13.08
N THR A 65 -7.29 -1.91 -13.01
CA THR A 65 -6.61 -2.66 -14.07
C THR A 65 -6.03 -3.95 -13.50
N LYS A 66 -5.89 -4.95 -14.36
CA LYS A 66 -5.35 -6.27 -13.99
C LYS A 66 -6.10 -6.85 -12.79
N SER A 67 -7.42 -6.65 -12.81
CA SER A 67 -8.32 -7.11 -11.76
C SER A 67 -9.68 -7.40 -12.40
N PRO A 68 -10.58 -8.09 -11.70
CA PRO A 68 -11.92 -8.34 -12.26
C PRO A 68 -12.86 -7.13 -12.21
N ALA A 69 -12.38 -5.93 -11.90
CA ALA A 69 -13.24 -4.76 -11.72
C ALA A 69 -14.11 -4.49 -12.95
N ALA A 70 -13.52 -4.52 -14.15
CA ALA A 70 -14.29 -4.26 -15.38
C ALA A 70 -15.32 -5.35 -15.63
N ASP A 71 -14.94 -6.61 -15.45
CA ASP A 71 -15.83 -7.75 -15.70
C ASP A 71 -16.99 -7.77 -14.71
N LEU A 72 -16.79 -7.25 -13.50
CA LEU A 72 -17.83 -7.19 -12.47
C LEU A 72 -18.68 -5.93 -12.60
N GLY A 73 -18.43 -5.08 -13.59
CA GLY A 73 -19.20 -3.86 -13.78
C GLY A 73 -18.89 -2.75 -12.80
N LEU A 74 -17.78 -2.86 -12.06
CA LEU A 74 -17.47 -1.91 -11.00
C LEU A 74 -16.92 -0.58 -11.51
N LEU A 75 -16.53 -0.52 -12.79
CA LEU A 75 -16.03 0.72 -13.39
C LEU A 75 -17.15 1.68 -13.76
N ASP A 76 -18.39 1.22 -13.75
CA ASP A 76 -19.54 2.07 -14.03
C ASP A 76 -19.69 3.09 -12.89
N PRO A 77 -19.72 4.40 -13.21
CA PRO A 77 -19.81 5.44 -12.16
C PRO A 77 -21.08 5.35 -11.33
N SER A 78 -22.12 4.68 -11.81
CA SER A 78 -23.37 4.53 -11.06
C SER A 78 -23.27 3.49 -9.94
N VAL A 79 -22.22 2.66 -9.94
CA VAL A 79 -22.05 1.66 -8.89
C VAL A 79 -21.58 2.35 -7.62
N GLY A 80 -22.31 2.15 -6.52
CA GLY A 80 -22.02 2.82 -5.26
C GLY A 80 -20.94 2.14 -4.45
N ASP A 81 -20.45 2.86 -3.44
CA ASP A 81 -19.38 2.39 -2.58
C ASP A 81 -19.70 1.09 -1.87
N GLU A 82 -20.96 0.88 -1.47
CA GLU A 82 -21.34 -0.36 -0.78
C GLU A 82 -21.16 -1.58 -1.67
N ALA A 83 -21.53 -1.47 -2.94
CA ALA A 83 -21.38 -2.58 -3.87
C ALA A 83 -19.90 -2.88 -4.14
N ILE A 84 -19.08 -1.82 -4.24
CA ILE A 84 -17.64 -1.98 -4.44
C ILE A 84 -17.02 -2.65 -3.22
N LEU A 85 -17.38 -2.19 -2.02
CA LEU A 85 -16.86 -2.76 -0.78
C LEU A 85 -17.21 -4.24 -0.66
N ALA A 86 -18.44 -4.61 -0.96
CA ALA A 86 -18.86 -6.01 -0.93
C ALA A 86 -18.06 -6.85 -1.91
N ALA A 87 -17.79 -6.32 -3.10
CA ALA A 87 -17.00 -7.01 -4.10
C ALA A 87 -15.56 -7.20 -3.62
N MET A 88 -14.98 -6.21 -2.94
CA MET A 88 -13.62 -6.28 -2.40
C MET A 88 -13.48 -7.40 -1.37
N VAL A 89 -14.50 -7.60 -0.54
CA VAL A 89 -14.49 -8.69 0.44
C VAL A 89 -14.48 -10.05 -0.27
N GLN A 90 -15.22 -10.17 -1.36
CA GLN A 90 -15.27 -11.42 -2.13
C GLN A 90 -14.06 -11.62 -3.03
N HIS A 91 -13.48 -10.53 -3.51
CA HIS A 91 -12.36 -10.56 -4.45
C HIS A 91 -11.25 -9.66 -3.94
N PRO A 92 -10.39 -10.17 -3.06
CA PRO A 92 -9.35 -9.34 -2.40
C PRO A 92 -8.46 -8.55 -3.36
N VAL A 93 -8.24 -9.07 -4.57
CA VAL A 93 -7.41 -8.40 -5.59
C VAL A 93 -7.96 -7.05 -6.01
N LEU A 94 -9.24 -6.77 -5.73
CA LEU A 94 -9.86 -5.50 -6.09
C LEU A 94 -9.36 -4.33 -5.26
N VAL A 95 -8.72 -4.57 -4.12
CA VAL A 95 -8.17 -3.50 -3.30
C VAL A 95 -6.81 -3.11 -3.84
N ASN A 96 -6.62 -1.83 -4.12
CA ASN A 96 -5.35 -1.31 -4.61
C ASN A 96 -4.25 -1.47 -3.54
N ARG A 97 -2.98 -1.47 -3.94
CA ARG A 97 -1.89 -1.94 -3.09
C ARG A 97 -0.61 -1.16 -3.31
N PRO A 98 0.28 -1.10 -2.30
CA PRO A 98 0.10 -1.63 -0.95
C PRO A 98 -0.51 -0.57 -0.04
N ILE A 99 -1.22 -1.03 0.99
CA ILE A 99 -1.66 -0.14 2.06
C ILE A 99 -0.73 -0.37 3.24
N VAL A 100 -0.15 0.69 3.75
CA VAL A 100 0.83 0.63 4.83
C VAL A 100 0.31 1.41 6.03
N CYS A 101 0.44 0.79 7.20
CA CYS A 101 0.04 1.39 8.48
C CYS A 101 1.28 1.57 9.35
N THR A 102 1.50 2.77 9.87
CA THR A 102 2.55 3.05 10.85
C THR A 102 1.96 3.98 11.92
N PRO A 103 2.69 4.25 13.00
CA PRO A 103 2.21 5.24 13.98
C PRO A 103 1.99 6.63 13.38
N LYS A 104 2.57 6.92 12.21
CA LYS A 104 2.37 8.22 11.55
C LYS A 104 1.12 8.26 10.68
N GLY A 105 0.48 7.13 10.43
CA GLY A 105 -0.77 7.09 9.67
C GLY A 105 -0.90 5.87 8.77
N VAL A 106 -1.89 5.94 7.90
CA VAL A 106 -2.20 4.87 6.95
C VAL A 106 -2.25 5.47 5.56
N ARG A 107 -1.64 4.81 4.59
CA ARG A 107 -1.60 5.34 3.22
C ARG A 107 -1.54 4.21 2.19
N LEU A 108 -2.23 4.43 1.08
CA LEU A 108 -2.00 3.64 -0.13
C LEU A 108 -0.74 4.21 -0.79
N CYS A 109 0.34 3.44 -0.77
CA CYS A 109 1.66 3.93 -1.17
C CYS A 109 1.90 3.69 -2.66
N ARG A 110 1.30 4.53 -3.47
CA ARG A 110 1.47 4.56 -4.92
C ARG A 110 1.60 6.01 -5.36
N PRO A 111 2.77 6.43 -5.87
CA PRO A 111 3.99 5.63 -6.09
C PRO A 111 4.68 5.21 -4.78
N SER A 112 5.63 4.28 -4.89
CA SER A 112 6.24 3.62 -3.74
C SER A 112 6.92 4.57 -2.77
N GLU A 113 7.49 5.67 -3.26
CA GLU A 113 8.19 6.63 -2.39
C GLU A 113 7.27 7.33 -1.38
N GLN A 114 5.95 7.22 -1.54
CA GLN A 114 5.04 7.76 -0.56
C GLN A 114 5.19 7.12 0.83
N VAL A 115 5.73 5.90 0.88
CA VAL A 115 5.94 5.25 2.17
C VAL A 115 6.96 6.02 3.02
N LEU A 116 7.85 6.78 2.39
CA LEU A 116 8.85 7.55 3.14
C LEU A 116 8.22 8.54 4.10
N ASP A 117 7.04 9.06 3.77
CA ASP A 117 6.32 9.99 4.66
C ASP A 117 5.75 9.30 5.89
N LEU A 118 5.68 7.98 5.89
CA LEU A 118 5.16 7.20 7.02
C LEU A 118 6.24 6.68 7.95
N LEU A 119 7.52 6.90 7.62
CA LEU A 119 8.64 6.36 8.39
C LEU A 119 9.27 7.45 9.26
N GLU A 120 9.91 7.05 10.36
CA GLU A 120 10.62 7.99 11.23
C GLU A 120 11.99 8.35 10.67
N ARG A 121 12.57 7.47 9.86
CA ARG A 121 13.88 7.70 9.28
C ARG A 121 13.89 7.24 7.84
N LEU A 122 14.75 7.88 7.05
CA LEU A 122 14.95 7.46 5.67
C LEU A 122 15.91 6.29 5.61
N PRO A 123 15.77 5.41 4.59
CA PRO A 123 16.80 4.40 4.36
C PRO A 123 18.10 5.08 3.93
N PRO A 124 19.26 4.43 4.17
CA PRO A 124 20.52 4.96 3.66
C PRO A 124 20.52 4.87 2.14
N GLY A 125 21.28 5.78 1.52
CA GLY A 125 21.44 5.77 0.09
C GLY A 125 22.73 5.12 -0.35
N PRO A 126 22.88 4.88 -1.64
CA PRO A 126 21.81 5.04 -2.63
C PRO A 126 20.80 3.90 -2.59
N LEU A 127 19.57 4.21 -2.91
CA LEU A 127 18.50 3.20 -2.95
C LEU A 127 17.68 3.40 -4.22
N HIS A 128 17.45 2.31 -4.94
CA HIS A 128 16.74 2.31 -6.21
C HIS A 128 15.51 1.42 -6.14
N LYS A 129 14.51 1.75 -6.96
CA LYS A 129 13.41 0.83 -7.26
C LYS A 129 13.92 -0.32 -8.13
N GLU A 130 13.07 -1.35 -8.28
CA GLU A 130 13.41 -2.51 -9.13
C GLU A 130 13.74 -2.10 -10.57
N ASP A 131 13.08 -1.05 -11.07
CA ASP A 131 13.30 -0.57 -12.43
C ASP A 131 14.55 0.31 -12.58
N GLY A 132 15.25 0.55 -11.49
CA GLY A 132 16.47 1.36 -11.50
C GLY A 132 16.27 2.81 -11.12
N GLU A 133 15.01 3.25 -10.92
CA GLU A 133 14.75 4.64 -10.54
C GLU A 133 15.34 4.92 -9.15
N LEU A 134 16.12 6.00 -9.04
CA LEU A 134 16.77 6.36 -7.79
C LEU A 134 15.76 7.00 -6.84
N LEU A 135 15.70 6.51 -5.61
CA LEU A 135 14.81 7.02 -4.56
C LEU A 135 15.56 7.84 -3.52
N ILE A 136 16.72 7.34 -3.09
CA ILE A 136 17.59 7.97 -2.11
C ILE A 136 18.96 8.08 -2.75
N ASP A 137 19.53 9.28 -2.76
CA ASP A 137 20.83 9.48 -3.38
C ASP A 137 21.98 9.02 -2.45
N ALA A 138 23.20 9.08 -2.94
CA ALA A 138 24.36 8.62 -2.18
C ALA A 138 24.58 9.44 -0.90
N ALA A 139 24.02 10.65 -0.82
CA ALA A 139 24.10 11.47 0.38
C ALA A 139 22.98 11.17 1.38
N GLY A 140 22.08 10.24 1.07
CA GLY A 140 20.99 9.87 1.94
C GLY A 140 19.76 10.75 1.82
N ARG A 141 19.64 11.52 0.74
CA ARG A 141 18.50 12.43 0.54
C ARG A 141 17.50 11.86 -0.44
N ARG A 142 16.22 12.22 -0.22
CA ARG A 142 15.17 11.85 -1.15
C ARG A 142 15.38 12.53 -2.50
N VAL A 143 15.16 11.78 -3.57
CA VAL A 143 15.27 12.26 -4.93
C VAL A 143 13.90 12.62 -5.48
N GLY A 144 13.82 13.61 -6.35
CA GLY A 144 12.59 13.94 -7.06
C GLY A 144 11.61 14.79 -6.29
N ARG A 145 12.07 15.47 -5.26
CA ARG A 145 11.16 16.31 -4.44
C ARG A 145 11.68 17.69 -4.34
#